data_502b851cd27453fbb2d535fc936a20e3
#
_entry.id   502b851cd27453fbb2d535fc936a20e3
#
_cell.length_a   1.000
_cell.length_b   1.000
_cell.length_c   1.000
_cell.angle_alpha   90.00
_cell.angle_beta   90.00
_cell.angle_gamma   90.00
#
_symmetry.space_group_name_H-M   'P 1'
#
loop_
_entity.id
_entity.type
_entity.pdbx_description
1 polymer ?
#
loop_
_entity_poly.entity_id
_entity_poly.type
_entity_poly.pdbx_seq_one_letter_code
_entity_poly.pdbx_strand_id
1 'polypeptide(L)'
;MTQLYPAIRAKMGRWDYFMVRMSMRELAENVKYAEEIHGETQLSDAIQRELNKSRASKEIASYLVKQEDRFFSSIVVAALRGDPQWHPVNMEDDPQFSILISDRNLSNAFGVLAFNGEQDYYALDGQHRLSAIRALIDRNVDLEPPEGFRNEQVPVIIVTPSLLEPEDEFMIRYRRLFGHLNRYAKAMSQFDNIVMDEDDAFAIITRRLVVDHEFFSSPGKDKDSSRIKMKPNKNVSSGSCHWTSLEALYDINGILLSTAQRRNEGWGVHSDKLKEYIRFRPEEEEIDALEEELNLYWDALIDTLPVLRSDPAVMRVHNPSRHDHDEEIGEDNVLFWPITQELVAGLARSLLDLAQPSDGSPPGP
;
A
#
# COMPACT_ATOMS: atom_id res chain seq x y z
N MET A 1 -15.16 -26.31 -24.35
CA MET A 1 -14.55 -27.31 -23.40
C MET A 1 -15.05 -27.01 -22.00
N THR A 2 -15.52 -28.00 -21.28
CA THR A 2 -15.93 -27.80 -19.87
C THR A 2 -14.76 -27.31 -19.06
N GLN A 3 -14.95 -26.23 -18.29
CA GLN A 3 -13.96 -25.73 -17.34
C GLN A 3 -14.38 -26.10 -15.91
N LEU A 4 -13.43 -26.62 -15.11
CA LEU A 4 -13.66 -27.12 -13.76
C LEU A 4 -12.71 -26.41 -12.79
N TYR A 5 -13.27 -25.79 -11.77
CA TYR A 5 -12.50 -25.09 -10.71
C TYR A 5 -12.81 -25.73 -9.36
N PRO A 6 -11.82 -26.34 -8.70
CA PRO A 6 -11.91 -26.58 -7.25
C PRO A 6 -12.20 -25.26 -6.55
N ALA A 7 -13.24 -25.23 -5.71
CA ALA A 7 -13.73 -23.98 -5.16
C ALA A 7 -14.27 -24.11 -3.74
N ILE A 8 -14.23 -22.99 -3.03
CA ILE A 8 -14.99 -22.78 -1.80
C ILE A 8 -16.17 -21.88 -2.13
N ARG A 9 -17.39 -22.37 -1.90
CA ARG A 9 -18.61 -21.59 -2.08
C ARG A 9 -18.94 -20.81 -0.83
N ALA A 10 -19.32 -19.56 -0.99
CA ALA A 10 -19.83 -18.72 0.08
C ALA A 10 -20.97 -17.83 -0.40
N LYS A 11 -21.69 -17.21 0.56
CA LYS A 11 -22.82 -16.33 0.29
C LYS A 11 -22.73 -15.08 1.13
N MET A 12 -22.97 -13.94 0.49
CA MET A 12 -23.10 -12.65 1.16
C MET A 12 -24.29 -11.87 0.57
N GLY A 13 -25.31 -11.62 1.39
CA GLY A 13 -26.56 -11.02 0.94
C GLY A 13 -27.22 -11.86 -0.17
N ARG A 14 -27.39 -11.28 -1.35
CA ARG A 14 -27.93 -11.96 -2.54
C ARG A 14 -26.85 -12.55 -3.45
N TRP A 15 -25.56 -12.44 -3.08
CA TRP A 15 -24.44 -12.92 -3.88
C TRP A 15 -24.04 -14.32 -3.46
N ASP A 16 -24.14 -15.28 -4.36
CA ASP A 16 -23.38 -16.51 -4.32
C ASP A 16 -22.04 -16.26 -5.01
N TYR A 17 -20.93 -16.63 -4.36
CA TYR A 17 -19.61 -16.44 -4.90
C TYR A 17 -18.71 -17.65 -4.59
N PHE A 18 -17.70 -17.80 -5.40
CA PHE A 18 -16.78 -18.94 -5.35
C PHE A 18 -15.35 -18.45 -5.29
N MET A 19 -14.60 -18.91 -4.28
CA MET A 19 -13.17 -18.68 -4.20
C MET A 19 -12.47 -19.80 -4.94
N VAL A 20 -11.78 -19.45 -6.01
CA VAL A 20 -11.04 -20.35 -6.89
C VAL A 20 -9.59 -19.88 -7.02
N ARG A 21 -8.76 -20.66 -7.70
CA ARG A 21 -7.43 -20.25 -8.14
C ARG A 21 -7.39 -20.25 -9.66
N MET A 22 -6.75 -19.23 -10.24
CA MET A 22 -6.43 -19.19 -11.67
C MET A 22 -4.94 -18.93 -11.84
N SER A 23 -4.34 -19.53 -12.85
CA SER A 23 -2.96 -19.21 -13.22
C SER A 23 -2.88 -17.82 -13.84
N MET A 24 -1.70 -17.20 -13.83
CA MET A 24 -1.45 -15.92 -14.52
C MET A 24 -1.84 -16.00 -15.99
N ARG A 25 -1.58 -17.16 -16.63
CA ARG A 25 -1.98 -17.41 -18.01
C ARG A 25 -3.49 -17.39 -18.18
N GLU A 26 -4.23 -18.14 -17.36
CA GLU A 26 -5.70 -18.19 -17.43
C GLU A 26 -6.32 -16.82 -17.22
N LEU A 27 -5.79 -16.03 -16.29
CA LEU A 27 -6.23 -14.65 -16.08
C LEU A 27 -6.00 -13.78 -17.30
N ALA A 28 -4.80 -13.83 -17.89
CA ALA A 28 -4.47 -13.02 -19.06
C ALA A 28 -5.32 -13.38 -20.29
N GLU A 29 -5.56 -14.68 -20.53
CA GLU A 29 -6.23 -15.18 -21.70
C GLU A 29 -7.77 -15.09 -21.60
N ASN A 30 -8.35 -15.28 -20.41
CA ASN A 30 -9.79 -15.47 -20.28
C ASN A 30 -10.53 -14.32 -19.60
N VAL A 31 -9.88 -13.50 -18.77
CA VAL A 31 -10.58 -12.46 -18.00
C VAL A 31 -10.52 -11.14 -18.75
N LYS A 32 -11.67 -10.61 -19.14
CA LYS A 32 -11.85 -9.31 -19.82
C LYS A 32 -11.90 -8.17 -18.79
N TYR A 33 -11.70 -6.94 -19.25
CA TYR A 33 -11.94 -5.76 -18.42
C TYR A 33 -13.45 -5.50 -18.27
N ALA A 34 -13.84 -4.85 -17.16
CA ALA A 34 -15.26 -4.61 -16.86
C ALA A 34 -16.00 -3.82 -17.95
N GLU A 35 -15.30 -2.91 -18.60
CA GLU A 35 -15.83 -2.04 -19.64
C GLU A 35 -16.18 -2.80 -20.94
N GLU A 36 -15.52 -3.91 -21.20
CA GLU A 36 -15.75 -4.76 -22.37
C GLU A 36 -17.12 -5.46 -22.36
N ILE A 37 -17.80 -5.45 -21.20
CA ILE A 37 -19.15 -6.03 -21.05
C ILE A 37 -20.20 -5.31 -21.93
N HIS A 38 -19.95 -4.06 -22.30
CA HIS A 38 -20.83 -3.25 -23.15
C HIS A 38 -20.55 -3.42 -24.67
N GLY A 39 -19.71 -4.39 -25.03
CA GLY A 39 -19.24 -4.60 -26.39
C GLY A 39 -18.01 -3.71 -26.73
N GLU A 40 -17.39 -4.01 -27.86
CA GLU A 40 -16.28 -3.23 -28.39
C GLU A 40 -16.78 -1.85 -28.84
N THR A 41 -16.63 -0.86 -27.95
CA THR A 41 -16.96 0.53 -28.22
C THR A 41 -15.67 1.36 -28.20
N GLN A 42 -15.68 2.52 -28.89
CA GLN A 42 -14.54 3.45 -28.83
C GLN A 42 -14.20 3.85 -27.40
N LEU A 43 -15.17 3.83 -26.48
CA LEU A 43 -14.99 4.12 -25.07
C LEU A 43 -14.24 2.98 -24.36
N SER A 44 -14.61 1.71 -24.61
CA SER A 44 -13.91 0.57 -24.02
C SER A 44 -12.45 0.50 -24.44
N ASP A 45 -12.15 0.76 -25.73
CA ASP A 45 -10.79 0.83 -26.26
C ASP A 45 -9.97 1.98 -25.67
N ALA A 46 -10.60 3.12 -25.38
CA ALA A 46 -9.93 4.26 -24.75
C ALA A 46 -9.55 3.94 -23.29
N ILE A 47 -10.49 3.37 -22.52
CA ILE A 47 -10.27 2.97 -21.13
C ILE A 47 -9.20 1.87 -21.04
N GLN A 48 -9.24 0.87 -21.90
CA GLN A 48 -8.23 -0.18 -21.96
C GLN A 48 -6.83 0.38 -22.26
N ARG A 49 -6.74 1.36 -23.19
CA ARG A 49 -5.47 2.04 -23.47
C ARG A 49 -4.96 2.84 -22.29
N GLU A 50 -5.83 3.48 -21.51
CA GLU A 50 -5.45 4.19 -20.29
C GLU A 50 -5.00 3.22 -19.21
N LEU A 51 -5.69 2.09 -18.98
CA LEU A 51 -5.28 1.05 -18.04
C LEU A 51 -3.88 0.52 -18.37
N ASN A 52 -3.63 0.20 -19.65
CA ASN A 52 -2.33 -0.33 -20.09
C ASN A 52 -1.19 0.71 -19.98
N LYS A 53 -1.50 2.00 -20.09
CA LYS A 53 -0.54 3.10 -19.92
C LYS A 53 -0.45 3.59 -18.48
N SER A 54 -1.33 3.11 -17.59
CA SER A 54 -1.41 3.61 -16.24
C SER A 54 -0.11 3.35 -15.50
N ARG A 55 0.27 4.33 -14.67
CA ARG A 55 1.41 4.20 -13.78
C ARG A 55 1.24 3.00 -12.85
N ALA A 56 0.05 2.81 -12.29
CA ALA A 56 -0.26 1.70 -11.40
C ALA A 56 0.00 0.33 -12.03
N SER A 57 -0.36 0.11 -13.30
CA SER A 57 -0.10 -1.16 -13.99
C SER A 57 1.39 -1.42 -14.20
N LYS A 58 2.18 -0.36 -14.52
CA LYS A 58 3.64 -0.47 -14.69
C LYS A 58 4.34 -0.77 -13.37
N GLU A 59 3.90 -0.13 -12.30
CA GLU A 59 4.42 -0.34 -10.95
C GLU A 59 4.14 -1.76 -10.46
N ILE A 60 2.94 -2.27 -10.68
CA ILE A 60 2.58 -3.65 -10.36
C ILE A 60 3.40 -4.64 -11.21
N ALA A 61 3.63 -4.37 -12.50
CA ALA A 61 4.47 -5.21 -13.34
C ALA A 61 5.92 -5.26 -12.83
N SER A 62 6.48 -4.12 -12.41
CA SER A 62 7.82 -4.06 -11.80
C SER A 62 7.88 -4.85 -10.49
N TYR A 63 6.89 -4.68 -9.62
CA TYR A 63 6.76 -5.46 -8.38
C TYR A 63 6.74 -6.98 -8.67
N LEU A 64 5.94 -7.43 -9.64
CA LEU A 64 5.82 -8.85 -10.00
C LEU A 64 7.12 -9.47 -10.50
N VAL A 65 8.01 -8.67 -11.09
CA VAL A 65 9.30 -9.14 -11.61
C VAL A 65 10.39 -9.09 -10.55
N LYS A 66 10.43 -8.03 -9.74
CA LYS A 66 11.54 -7.74 -8.83
C LYS A 66 11.39 -8.37 -7.44
N GLN A 67 10.15 -8.57 -6.97
CA GLN A 67 9.90 -9.13 -5.64
C GLN A 67 9.78 -10.65 -5.71
N GLU A 68 10.64 -11.36 -4.99
CA GLU A 68 10.56 -12.83 -4.86
C GLU A 68 9.34 -13.24 -4.03
N ASP A 69 9.06 -12.52 -2.95
CA ASP A 69 7.90 -12.73 -2.05
C ASP A 69 6.61 -12.08 -2.57
N ARG A 70 6.50 -11.92 -3.90
CA ARG A 70 5.33 -11.31 -4.52
C ARG A 70 4.03 -12.02 -4.17
N PHE A 71 3.05 -11.26 -3.79
CA PHE A 71 1.72 -11.75 -3.43
C PHE A 71 0.62 -10.77 -3.85
N PHE A 72 -0.51 -11.27 -4.30
CA PHE A 72 -1.69 -10.47 -4.60
C PHE A 72 -2.88 -10.84 -3.73
N SER A 73 -3.65 -9.85 -3.35
CA SER A 73 -5.03 -10.08 -2.92
C SER A 73 -5.87 -10.63 -4.08
N SER A 74 -7.02 -11.24 -3.76
CA SER A 74 -7.91 -11.82 -4.77
C SER A 74 -8.35 -10.80 -5.84
N ILE A 75 -8.45 -11.26 -7.09
CA ILE A 75 -9.13 -10.55 -8.17
C ILE A 75 -10.61 -10.96 -8.12
N VAL A 76 -11.52 -9.98 -8.18
CA VAL A 76 -12.97 -10.24 -8.21
C VAL A 76 -13.43 -10.24 -9.67
N VAL A 77 -14.08 -11.32 -10.08
CA VAL A 77 -14.49 -11.58 -11.46
C VAL A 77 -15.97 -11.91 -11.50
N ALA A 78 -16.72 -11.32 -12.43
CA ALA A 78 -18.05 -11.80 -12.78
C ALA A 78 -17.93 -12.81 -13.91
N ALA A 79 -18.59 -13.95 -13.76
CA ALA A 79 -18.80 -14.91 -14.85
C ALA A 79 -20.21 -14.76 -15.40
N LEU A 80 -20.30 -14.41 -16.67
CA LEU A 80 -21.56 -14.34 -17.42
C LEU A 80 -21.67 -15.56 -18.35
N ARG A 81 -22.88 -16.03 -18.56
CA ARG A 81 -23.14 -17.23 -19.40
C ARG A 81 -22.46 -18.49 -18.87
N GLY A 82 -22.28 -19.50 -19.67
CA GLY A 82 -21.50 -20.70 -19.36
C GLY A 82 -22.15 -21.70 -18.43
N ASP A 83 -23.43 -21.50 -18.08
CA ASP A 83 -24.24 -22.41 -17.24
C ASP A 83 -23.49 -22.90 -15.98
N PRO A 84 -23.20 -22.03 -15.00
CA PRO A 84 -22.41 -22.39 -13.82
C PRO A 84 -23.12 -23.47 -13.01
N GLN A 85 -22.47 -24.61 -12.82
CA GLN A 85 -22.97 -25.74 -12.03
C GLN A 85 -22.07 -25.94 -10.80
N TRP A 86 -22.69 -26.06 -9.63
CA TRP A 86 -21.99 -26.38 -8.39
C TRP A 86 -22.08 -27.85 -8.05
N HIS A 87 -20.96 -28.51 -7.92
CA HIS A 87 -20.85 -29.91 -7.51
C HIS A 87 -20.15 -29.98 -6.15
N PRO A 88 -20.89 -30.13 -5.04
CA PRO A 88 -20.26 -30.30 -3.72
C PRO A 88 -19.49 -31.62 -3.66
N VAL A 89 -18.34 -31.60 -3.01
CA VAL A 89 -17.56 -32.80 -2.71
C VAL A 89 -18.17 -33.46 -1.49
N ASN A 90 -18.59 -34.71 -1.63
CA ASN A 90 -19.04 -35.51 -0.47
C ASN A 90 -17.80 -35.96 0.31
N MET A 91 -17.68 -35.50 1.57
CA MET A 91 -16.61 -35.87 2.50
C MET A 91 -17.14 -36.72 3.67
N GLU A 92 -18.43 -37.12 3.62
CA GLU A 92 -19.08 -37.88 4.68
C GLU A 92 -18.49 -39.31 4.86
N ASP A 93 -17.93 -39.86 3.78
CA ASP A 93 -17.32 -41.18 3.78
C ASP A 93 -15.89 -41.24 4.38
N ASP A 94 -15.29 -40.09 4.67
CA ASP A 94 -13.97 -40.01 5.29
C ASP A 94 -14.10 -39.92 6.82
N PRO A 95 -13.61 -40.97 7.58
CA PRO A 95 -13.73 -41.01 9.02
C PRO A 95 -13.06 -39.84 9.75
N GLN A 96 -12.06 -39.19 9.14
CA GLN A 96 -11.36 -38.03 9.72
C GLN A 96 -12.20 -36.76 9.63
N PHE A 97 -13.00 -36.64 8.60
CA PHE A 97 -13.83 -35.46 8.32
C PHE A 97 -15.29 -35.63 8.79
N SER A 98 -15.78 -36.85 8.99
CA SER A 98 -17.17 -37.13 9.38
C SER A 98 -17.58 -36.44 10.69
N ILE A 99 -16.65 -36.26 11.63
CA ILE A 99 -16.87 -35.53 12.90
C ILE A 99 -16.98 -34.03 12.68
N LEU A 100 -16.26 -33.47 11.69
CA LEU A 100 -16.25 -32.05 11.39
C LEU A 100 -17.43 -31.64 10.48
N ILE A 101 -18.00 -32.57 9.74
CA ILE A 101 -19.05 -32.35 8.73
C ILE A 101 -20.48 -32.53 9.30
N SER A 102 -20.62 -32.82 10.58
CA SER A 102 -21.95 -32.79 11.24
C SER A 102 -22.63 -31.40 11.17
N ASP A 103 -21.87 -30.35 10.82
CA ASP A 103 -22.39 -29.05 10.46
C ASP A 103 -22.74 -29.01 8.96
N ARG A 104 -24.05 -29.01 8.63
CA ARG A 104 -24.58 -28.94 7.26
C ARG A 104 -24.03 -27.78 6.41
N ASN A 105 -23.47 -26.74 7.03
CA ASN A 105 -22.87 -25.61 6.32
C ASN A 105 -21.52 -25.97 5.69
N LEU A 106 -20.77 -26.91 6.24
CA LEU A 106 -19.47 -27.33 5.71
C LEU A 106 -19.63 -28.28 4.53
N SER A 107 -20.64 -29.16 4.50
CA SER A 107 -20.83 -30.15 3.43
C SER A 107 -21.10 -29.51 2.06
N ASN A 108 -21.55 -28.26 2.03
CA ASN A 108 -21.86 -27.53 0.78
C ASN A 108 -20.81 -26.42 0.45
N ALA A 109 -19.82 -26.25 1.33
CA ALA A 109 -18.83 -25.21 1.17
C ALA A 109 -17.69 -25.59 0.19
N PHE A 110 -17.34 -26.87 0.10
CA PHE A 110 -16.28 -27.39 -0.76
C PHE A 110 -16.83 -28.13 -1.95
N GLY A 111 -16.27 -27.87 -3.13
CA GLY A 111 -16.74 -28.53 -4.33
C GLY A 111 -16.00 -28.12 -5.59
N VAL A 112 -16.64 -28.38 -6.71
CA VAL A 112 -16.17 -28.00 -8.03
C VAL A 112 -17.21 -27.11 -8.68
N LEU A 113 -16.77 -25.93 -9.09
CA LEU A 113 -17.52 -25.03 -9.96
C LEU A 113 -17.23 -25.43 -11.41
N ALA A 114 -18.26 -25.82 -12.14
CA ALA A 114 -18.18 -26.25 -13.54
C ALA A 114 -18.86 -25.23 -14.46
N PHE A 115 -18.22 -24.99 -15.61
CA PHE A 115 -18.79 -24.19 -16.69
C PHE A 115 -18.80 -25.03 -18.00
N ASN A 116 -19.72 -24.76 -18.88
CA ASN A 116 -19.82 -25.45 -20.17
C ASN A 116 -18.80 -24.99 -21.24
N GLY A 117 -18.05 -23.92 -20.95
CA GLY A 117 -17.03 -23.34 -21.83
C GLY A 117 -17.49 -22.13 -22.63
N GLU A 118 -18.71 -21.64 -22.40
CA GLU A 118 -19.28 -20.46 -23.08
C GLU A 118 -19.28 -19.21 -22.16
N GLN A 119 -18.67 -19.32 -20.97
CA GLN A 119 -18.60 -18.22 -20.00
C GLN A 119 -17.66 -17.10 -20.47
N ASP A 120 -18.07 -15.88 -20.19
CA ASP A 120 -17.23 -14.70 -20.25
C ASP A 120 -16.91 -14.22 -18.83
N TYR A 121 -15.64 -13.96 -18.58
CA TYR A 121 -15.17 -13.43 -17.32
C TYR A 121 -14.84 -11.94 -17.43
N TYR A 122 -15.31 -11.13 -16.47
CA TYR A 122 -15.06 -9.69 -16.42
C TYR A 122 -14.51 -9.28 -15.06
N ALA A 123 -13.38 -8.60 -15.02
CA ALA A 123 -12.77 -8.15 -13.79
C ALA A 123 -13.58 -7.01 -13.16
N LEU A 124 -14.16 -7.24 -11.97
CA LEU A 124 -14.85 -6.24 -11.15
C LEU A 124 -13.89 -5.42 -10.30
N ASP A 125 -12.89 -6.10 -9.74
CA ASP A 125 -11.79 -5.49 -9.01
C ASP A 125 -10.46 -6.14 -9.42
N GLY A 126 -9.38 -5.37 -9.36
CA GLY A 126 -8.05 -5.83 -9.76
C GLY A 126 -7.72 -5.61 -11.24
N GLN A 127 -8.37 -4.70 -11.94
CA GLN A 127 -8.10 -4.40 -13.35
C GLN A 127 -6.64 -3.98 -13.61
N HIS A 128 -6.03 -3.18 -12.73
CA HIS A 128 -4.62 -2.82 -12.85
C HIS A 128 -3.69 -4.02 -12.67
N ARG A 129 -4.05 -4.96 -11.78
CA ARG A 129 -3.34 -6.24 -11.60
C ARG A 129 -3.44 -7.11 -12.84
N LEU A 130 -4.64 -7.23 -13.39
CA LEU A 130 -4.88 -7.94 -14.65
C LEU A 130 -4.09 -7.32 -15.82
N SER A 131 -4.08 -5.99 -15.92
CA SER A 131 -3.32 -5.26 -16.94
C SER A 131 -1.81 -5.52 -16.81
N ALA A 132 -1.26 -5.52 -15.59
CA ALA A 132 0.14 -5.83 -15.35
C ALA A 132 0.49 -7.29 -15.71
N ILE A 133 -0.36 -8.24 -15.32
CA ILE A 133 -0.20 -9.66 -15.67
C ILE A 133 -0.21 -9.85 -17.20
N ARG A 134 -1.17 -9.24 -17.91
CA ARG A 134 -1.23 -9.29 -19.38
C ARG A 134 0.02 -8.71 -20.01
N ALA A 135 0.46 -7.53 -19.55
CA ALA A 135 1.64 -6.88 -20.10
C ALA A 135 2.89 -7.74 -20.00
N LEU A 136 3.05 -8.50 -18.92
CA LEU A 136 4.16 -9.44 -18.73
C LEU A 136 3.97 -10.73 -19.58
N ILE A 137 2.76 -11.28 -19.64
CA ILE A 137 2.46 -12.49 -20.43
C ILE A 137 2.66 -12.24 -21.93
N ASP A 138 2.17 -11.08 -22.40
CA ASP A 138 2.20 -10.69 -23.82
C ASP A 138 3.53 -10.02 -24.22
N ARG A 139 4.45 -9.83 -23.27
CA ARG A 139 5.73 -9.13 -23.46
C ARG A 139 5.59 -7.71 -24.02
N ASN A 140 4.56 -7.01 -23.57
CA ASN A 140 4.28 -5.62 -23.96
C ASN A 140 5.01 -4.57 -23.08
N VAL A 141 5.88 -5.02 -22.18
CA VAL A 141 6.73 -4.21 -21.32
C VAL A 141 8.17 -4.71 -21.42
N ASP A 142 9.13 -3.80 -21.22
CA ASP A 142 10.57 -4.12 -21.20
C ASP A 142 10.98 -4.70 -19.83
N LEU A 143 10.30 -5.78 -19.43
CA LEU A 143 10.53 -6.53 -18.20
C LEU A 143 10.40 -8.03 -18.51
N GLU A 144 11.36 -8.83 -18.06
CA GLU A 144 11.29 -10.29 -18.20
C GLU A 144 10.64 -10.91 -16.96
N PRO A 145 9.48 -11.57 -17.12
CA PRO A 145 8.85 -12.26 -15.99
C PRO A 145 9.72 -13.42 -15.52
N PRO A 146 9.71 -13.76 -14.23
CA PRO A 146 10.44 -14.88 -13.66
C PRO A 146 10.07 -16.22 -14.32
N GLU A 147 10.97 -17.19 -14.23
CA GLU A 147 10.71 -18.54 -14.72
C GLU A 147 9.48 -19.13 -13.99
N GLY A 148 8.58 -19.73 -14.73
CA GLY A 148 7.36 -20.32 -14.17
C GLY A 148 6.22 -19.32 -13.91
N PHE A 149 6.41 -18.01 -14.07
CA PHE A 149 5.41 -16.97 -13.81
C PHE A 149 4.04 -17.27 -14.39
N ARG A 150 3.98 -17.82 -15.62
CA ARG A 150 2.72 -18.16 -16.29
C ARG A 150 1.87 -19.18 -15.52
N ASN A 151 2.49 -20.02 -14.72
CA ASN A 151 1.85 -21.09 -13.97
C ASN A 151 1.60 -20.72 -12.51
N GLU A 152 2.13 -19.57 -12.03
CA GLU A 152 1.79 -19.05 -10.71
C GLU A 152 0.31 -18.79 -10.60
N GLN A 153 -0.24 -18.97 -9.41
CA GLN A 153 -1.68 -18.96 -9.19
C GLN A 153 -2.08 -17.80 -8.28
N VAL A 154 -3.17 -17.15 -8.66
CA VAL A 154 -3.78 -16.05 -7.93
C VAL A 154 -5.15 -16.49 -7.41
N PRO A 155 -5.51 -16.13 -6.18
CA PRO A 155 -6.86 -16.32 -5.69
C PRO A 155 -7.82 -15.43 -6.47
N VAL A 156 -8.93 -16.02 -6.93
CA VAL A 156 -9.97 -15.33 -7.67
C VAL A 156 -11.32 -15.56 -7.01
N ILE A 157 -12.08 -14.49 -6.83
CA ILE A 157 -13.48 -14.57 -6.38
C ILE A 157 -14.37 -14.46 -7.59
N ILE A 158 -15.05 -15.54 -7.95
CA ILE A 158 -16.01 -15.56 -9.05
C ILE A 158 -17.41 -15.31 -8.50
N VAL A 159 -18.09 -14.30 -9.01
CA VAL A 159 -19.53 -14.07 -8.79
C VAL A 159 -20.30 -14.52 -10.03
N THR A 160 -21.38 -15.25 -9.84
CA THR A 160 -22.22 -15.76 -10.92
C THR A 160 -23.67 -15.29 -10.75
N PRO A 161 -24.46 -15.20 -11.84
CA PRO A 161 -25.90 -15.10 -11.69
C PRO A 161 -26.45 -16.34 -10.98
N SER A 162 -27.55 -16.19 -10.25
CA SER A 162 -28.29 -17.35 -9.75
C SER A 162 -29.09 -17.99 -10.92
N LEU A 163 -29.29 -19.32 -10.86
CA LEU A 163 -29.95 -20.11 -11.92
C LEU A 163 -31.30 -19.58 -12.38
N LEU A 164 -31.96 -18.76 -11.58
CA LEU A 164 -33.29 -18.20 -11.87
C LEU A 164 -33.26 -16.68 -12.08
N GLU A 165 -32.09 -16.07 -12.10
CA GLU A 165 -31.96 -14.62 -12.23
C GLU A 165 -31.91 -14.21 -13.71
N PRO A 166 -32.82 -13.32 -14.16
CA PRO A 166 -32.76 -12.78 -15.52
C PRO A 166 -31.41 -12.05 -15.75
N GLU A 167 -30.89 -12.13 -16.97
CA GLU A 167 -29.57 -11.56 -17.32
C GLU A 167 -29.54 -10.03 -17.09
N ASP A 168 -30.62 -9.33 -17.40
CA ASP A 168 -30.79 -7.89 -17.21
C ASP A 168 -30.76 -7.49 -15.74
N GLU A 169 -31.38 -8.26 -14.83
CA GLU A 169 -31.32 -8.02 -13.38
C GLU A 169 -29.90 -8.26 -12.85
N PHE A 170 -29.24 -9.33 -13.30
CA PHE A 170 -27.85 -9.59 -12.93
C PHE A 170 -26.94 -8.45 -13.38
N MET A 171 -27.13 -7.91 -14.58
CA MET A 171 -26.35 -6.82 -15.12
C MET A 171 -26.49 -5.53 -14.27
N ILE A 172 -27.70 -5.22 -13.76
CA ILE A 172 -27.90 -4.11 -12.86
C ILE A 172 -27.15 -4.32 -11.53
N ARG A 173 -27.24 -5.53 -10.98
CA ARG A 173 -26.51 -5.90 -9.75
C ARG A 173 -25.00 -5.86 -9.96
N TYR A 174 -24.51 -6.36 -11.08
CA TYR A 174 -23.10 -6.31 -11.49
C TYR A 174 -22.56 -4.87 -11.48
N ARG A 175 -23.26 -3.93 -12.13
CA ARG A 175 -22.86 -2.51 -12.16
C ARG A 175 -22.81 -1.91 -10.75
N ARG A 176 -23.77 -2.25 -9.89
CA ARG A 176 -23.78 -1.81 -8.48
C ARG A 176 -22.60 -2.40 -7.72
N LEU A 177 -22.32 -3.68 -7.88
CA LEU A 177 -21.19 -4.34 -7.23
C LEU A 177 -19.85 -3.71 -7.68
N PHE A 178 -19.68 -3.50 -8.99
CA PHE A 178 -18.51 -2.81 -9.54
C PHE A 178 -18.34 -1.41 -8.91
N GLY A 179 -19.42 -0.63 -8.86
CA GLY A 179 -19.41 0.70 -8.25
C GLY A 179 -19.07 0.67 -6.76
N HIS A 180 -19.58 -0.33 -6.03
CA HIS A 180 -19.30 -0.46 -4.59
C HIS A 180 -17.83 -0.87 -4.34
N LEU A 181 -17.31 -1.87 -5.03
CA LEU A 181 -15.93 -2.31 -4.86
C LEU A 181 -14.93 -1.17 -5.13
N ASN A 182 -15.16 -0.40 -6.21
CA ASN A 182 -14.26 0.70 -6.57
C ASN A 182 -14.44 1.96 -5.69
N ARG A 183 -15.66 2.23 -5.20
CA ARG A 183 -15.93 3.42 -4.36
C ARG A 183 -15.33 3.32 -2.97
N TYR A 184 -15.28 2.13 -2.40
CA TYR A 184 -14.83 1.89 -1.04
C TYR A 184 -13.39 1.37 -0.95
N ALA A 185 -12.72 1.17 -2.09
CA ALA A 185 -11.28 0.90 -2.13
C ALA A 185 -10.52 2.15 -1.66
N LYS A 186 -10.20 2.20 -0.37
CA LYS A 186 -9.41 3.28 0.23
C LYS A 186 -7.93 2.95 0.07
N ALA A 187 -7.17 3.84 -0.55
CA ALA A 187 -5.71 3.77 -0.52
C ALA A 187 -5.24 3.84 0.95
N MET A 188 -4.21 3.09 1.30
CA MET A 188 -3.56 3.18 2.61
C MET A 188 -3.10 4.63 2.85
N SER A 189 -3.24 5.11 4.07
CA SER A 189 -2.73 6.44 4.42
C SER A 189 -1.19 6.41 4.48
N GLN A 190 -0.54 7.57 4.37
CA GLN A 190 0.91 7.66 4.57
C GLN A 190 1.33 7.09 5.93
N PHE A 191 0.53 7.36 6.96
CA PHE A 191 0.74 6.80 8.30
C PHE A 191 0.75 5.26 8.29
N ASP A 192 -0.26 4.63 7.66
CA ASP A 192 -0.35 3.17 7.59
C ASP A 192 0.84 2.58 6.83
N ASN A 193 1.28 3.22 5.73
CA ASN A 193 2.46 2.81 5.00
C ASN A 193 3.72 2.88 5.88
N ILE A 194 3.96 3.99 6.59
CA ILE A 194 5.14 4.12 7.48
C ILE A 194 5.13 3.04 8.57
N VAL A 195 3.97 2.67 9.09
CA VAL A 195 3.86 1.66 10.16
C VAL A 195 4.06 0.23 9.64
N MET A 196 3.61 -0.08 8.42
CA MET A 196 3.48 -1.46 7.92
C MET A 196 4.46 -1.82 6.81
N ASP A 197 5.03 -0.83 6.11
CA ASP A 197 5.91 -1.08 4.96
C ASP A 197 7.30 -1.53 5.43
N GLU A 198 7.70 -2.73 5.01
CA GLU A 198 9.01 -3.32 5.28
C GLU A 198 9.96 -3.23 4.08
N ASP A 199 9.51 -2.69 2.96
CA ASP A 199 10.31 -2.45 1.76
C ASP A 199 10.82 -1.01 1.67
N ASP A 200 10.12 -0.06 2.32
CA ASP A 200 10.52 1.35 2.39
C ASP A 200 11.59 1.57 3.47
N ALA A 201 12.85 1.77 3.04
CA ALA A 201 13.98 2.03 3.94
C ALA A 201 13.73 3.23 4.86
N PHE A 202 13.09 4.31 4.38
CA PHE A 202 12.81 5.48 5.20
C PHE A 202 11.75 5.19 6.27
N ALA A 203 10.76 4.35 5.95
CA ALA A 203 9.77 3.89 6.92
C ALA A 203 10.43 3.03 8.00
N ILE A 204 11.29 2.09 7.61
CA ILE A 204 12.04 1.22 8.53
C ILE A 204 12.88 2.07 9.49
N ILE A 205 13.71 2.96 8.97
CA ILE A 205 14.60 3.81 9.77
C ILE A 205 13.79 4.75 10.67
N THR A 206 12.68 5.31 10.17
CA THR A 206 11.81 6.16 10.99
C THR A 206 11.22 5.40 12.17
N ARG A 207 10.80 4.15 11.98
CA ARG A 207 10.33 3.29 13.10
C ARG A 207 11.44 2.99 14.09
N ARG A 208 12.66 2.65 13.62
CA ARG A 208 13.83 2.40 14.47
C ARG A 208 14.18 3.64 15.31
N LEU A 209 14.25 4.82 14.70
CA LEU A 209 14.49 6.08 15.42
C LEU A 209 13.44 6.31 16.51
N VAL A 210 12.15 6.07 16.26
CA VAL A 210 11.10 6.24 17.27
C VAL A 210 11.28 5.31 18.46
N VAL A 211 11.83 4.11 18.25
CA VAL A 211 12.00 3.09 19.29
C VAL A 211 13.35 3.25 20.01
N ASP A 212 14.42 3.47 19.27
CA ASP A 212 15.79 3.30 19.77
C ASP A 212 16.50 4.63 20.09
N HIS A 213 16.19 5.71 19.36
CA HIS A 213 16.85 6.99 19.58
C HIS A 213 16.35 7.67 20.86
N GLU A 214 17.26 8.03 21.79
CA GLU A 214 16.95 8.55 23.13
C GLU A 214 15.95 9.73 23.11
N PHE A 215 16.10 10.65 22.19
CA PHE A 215 15.22 11.83 22.09
C PHE A 215 13.78 11.46 21.71
N PHE A 216 13.58 10.52 20.79
CA PHE A 216 12.26 10.16 20.28
C PHE A 216 11.56 9.11 21.15
N SER A 217 12.31 8.17 21.71
CA SER A 217 11.80 7.10 22.59
C SER A 217 11.50 7.60 24.02
N SER A 218 12.04 8.75 24.40
CA SER A 218 11.79 9.33 25.72
C SER A 218 10.29 9.53 25.94
N PRO A 219 9.74 9.06 27.08
CA PRO A 219 8.35 9.34 27.41
C PRO A 219 8.15 10.84 27.54
N GLY A 220 7.03 11.34 27.05
CA GLY A 220 6.57 12.68 27.34
C GLY A 220 6.30 12.85 28.85
N LYS A 221 5.75 14.00 29.24
CA LYS A 221 5.51 14.36 30.65
C LYS A 221 4.68 13.31 31.41
N ASP A 222 3.79 12.60 30.69
CA ASP A 222 3.06 11.43 31.18
C ASP A 222 3.73 10.14 30.67
N LYS A 223 3.95 9.16 31.53
CA LYS A 223 4.62 7.89 31.19
C LYS A 223 3.99 7.13 30.00
N ASP A 224 2.76 7.49 29.63
CA ASP A 224 2.01 6.90 28.52
C ASP A 224 2.02 7.77 27.24
N SER A 225 2.70 8.92 27.23
CA SER A 225 2.75 9.83 26.09
C SER A 225 4.07 9.72 25.34
N SER A 226 4.03 9.29 24.08
CA SER A 226 5.18 9.35 23.17
C SER A 226 5.46 10.81 22.75
N ARG A 227 6.74 11.17 22.54
CA ARG A 227 7.10 12.44 21.89
C ARG A 227 6.61 12.53 20.43
N ILE A 228 6.35 11.38 19.81
CA ILE A 228 5.86 11.28 18.45
C ILE A 228 4.36 10.99 18.44
N LYS A 229 3.59 11.78 17.71
CA LYS A 229 2.16 11.54 17.50
C LYS A 229 1.96 10.32 16.59
N MET A 230 1.49 9.22 17.17
CA MET A 230 1.22 7.94 16.48
C MET A 230 -0.24 7.88 16.00
N LYS A 231 -0.64 8.85 15.16
CA LYS A 231 -1.98 8.91 14.52
C LYS A 231 -1.86 9.54 13.14
N PRO A 232 -2.70 9.13 12.19
CA PRO A 232 -2.76 9.77 10.87
C PRO A 232 -2.91 11.29 10.98
N ASN A 233 -2.25 12.02 10.11
CA ASN A 233 -2.19 13.46 10.00
C ASN A 233 -0.88 14.07 10.55
N LYS A 234 -0.18 14.81 9.69
CA LYS A 234 1.05 15.53 10.01
C LYS A 234 0.90 16.58 11.10
N ASN A 235 -0.26 17.21 11.19
CA ASN A 235 -0.43 18.34 12.09
C ASN A 235 -0.44 17.89 13.54
N VAL A 236 0.26 18.66 14.38
CA VAL A 236 0.24 18.53 15.83
C VAL A 236 -0.45 19.77 16.39
N SER A 237 -1.49 19.57 17.21
CA SER A 237 -2.30 20.66 17.74
C SER A 237 -1.57 21.47 18.82
N SER A 238 -2.00 22.71 19.04
CA SER A 238 -1.56 23.54 20.16
C SER A 238 -1.74 22.81 21.49
N GLY A 239 -0.84 22.99 22.44
CA GLY A 239 -0.88 22.35 23.76
C GLY A 239 -0.63 20.83 23.76
N SER A 240 -0.32 20.22 22.61
CA SER A 240 -0.01 18.80 22.52
C SER A 240 1.38 18.48 23.10
N CYS A 241 1.47 17.37 23.84
CA CYS A 241 2.73 16.85 24.38
C CYS A 241 3.66 16.23 23.32
N HIS A 242 3.16 16.00 22.09
CA HIS A 242 3.98 15.44 21.02
C HIS A 242 4.88 16.51 20.40
N TRP A 243 6.15 16.20 20.20
CA TRP A 243 7.10 17.10 19.55
C TRP A 243 6.81 17.21 18.04
N THR A 244 6.55 16.08 17.39
CA THR A 244 6.16 16.01 15.97
C THR A 244 5.21 14.83 15.71
N SER A 245 4.81 14.61 14.46
CA SER A 245 4.06 13.43 14.06
C SER A 245 4.96 12.42 13.33
N LEU A 246 4.55 11.15 13.27
CA LEU A 246 5.26 10.11 12.56
C LEU A 246 5.43 10.44 11.06
N GLU A 247 4.37 10.98 10.43
CA GLU A 247 4.40 11.38 9.03
C GLU A 247 5.38 12.53 8.79
N ALA A 248 5.44 13.52 9.68
CA ALA A 248 6.40 14.62 9.57
C ALA A 248 7.84 14.14 9.79
N LEU A 249 8.06 13.26 10.77
CA LEU A 249 9.39 12.69 11.02
C LEU A 249 9.90 11.90 9.79
N TYR A 250 9.04 11.11 9.16
CA TYR A 250 9.36 10.40 7.93
C TYR A 250 9.80 11.36 6.81
N ASP A 251 9.04 12.43 6.59
CA ASP A 251 9.38 13.41 5.54
C ASP A 251 10.68 14.16 5.86
N ILE A 252 10.91 14.53 7.13
CA ILE A 252 12.16 15.15 7.61
C ILE A 252 13.34 14.22 7.34
N ASN A 253 13.22 12.94 7.68
CA ASN A 253 14.26 11.93 7.43
C ASN A 253 14.58 11.82 5.93
N GLY A 254 13.56 11.78 5.08
CA GLY A 254 13.74 11.79 3.63
C GLY A 254 14.45 13.05 3.12
N ILE A 255 14.16 14.22 3.67
CA ILE A 255 14.84 15.48 3.34
C ILE A 255 16.32 15.42 3.76
N LEU A 256 16.60 14.99 4.98
CA LEU A 256 17.97 14.92 5.52
C LEU A 256 18.85 13.93 4.75
N LEU A 257 18.31 12.78 4.37
CA LEU A 257 19.01 11.77 3.58
C LEU A 257 19.18 12.15 2.10
N SER A 258 18.44 13.13 1.60
CA SER A 258 18.53 13.60 0.21
C SER A 258 19.73 14.50 -0.01
N THR A 259 20.95 13.93 0.04
CA THR A 259 22.21 14.65 -0.21
C THR A 259 22.29 15.17 -1.63
N ALA A 260 23.18 16.16 -1.92
CA ALA A 260 23.42 16.66 -3.27
C ALA A 260 23.81 15.52 -4.23
N GLN A 261 24.63 14.58 -3.77
CA GLN A 261 25.02 13.41 -4.54
C GLN A 261 23.80 12.54 -4.88
N ARG A 262 23.02 12.13 -3.88
CA ARG A 262 21.82 11.28 -4.07
C ARG A 262 20.78 11.98 -4.97
N ARG A 263 20.60 13.29 -4.85
CA ARG A 263 19.72 14.04 -5.76
C ARG A 263 20.22 14.03 -7.20
N ASN A 264 21.52 14.11 -7.43
CA ASN A 264 22.14 13.99 -8.76
C ASN A 264 21.98 12.55 -9.32
N GLU A 265 21.98 11.55 -8.46
CA GLU A 265 21.72 10.16 -8.81
C GLU A 265 20.22 9.85 -9.01
N GLY A 266 19.33 10.78 -8.71
CA GLY A 266 17.91 10.72 -8.99
C GLY A 266 16.98 10.72 -7.77
N TRP A 267 17.47 11.02 -6.55
CA TRP A 267 16.64 11.11 -5.34
C TRP A 267 15.96 12.48 -5.14
N GLY A 268 15.83 13.28 -6.16
CA GLY A 268 15.12 14.56 -6.07
C GLY A 268 13.66 14.36 -5.62
N VAL A 269 13.12 15.37 -4.94
CA VAL A 269 11.71 15.39 -4.51
C VAL A 269 10.80 15.06 -5.71
N HIS A 270 9.93 14.07 -5.55
CA HIS A 270 9.06 13.53 -6.60
C HIS A 270 9.77 12.81 -7.76
N SER A 271 11.07 12.47 -7.65
CA SER A 271 11.73 11.71 -8.70
C SER A 271 11.17 10.28 -8.78
N ASP A 272 11.12 9.73 -9.97
CA ASP A 272 10.64 8.35 -10.16
C ASP A 272 11.66 7.34 -9.62
N LYS A 273 12.95 7.67 -9.59
CA LYS A 273 13.98 6.83 -8.97
C LYS A 273 13.84 6.73 -7.45
N LEU A 274 13.54 7.84 -6.76
CA LEU A 274 13.28 7.79 -5.32
C LEU A 274 12.04 6.97 -5.03
N LYS A 275 10.98 7.13 -5.83
CA LYS A 275 9.76 6.32 -5.68
C LYS A 275 9.99 4.84 -5.95
N GLU A 276 10.91 4.50 -6.83
CA GLU A 276 11.32 3.13 -7.08
C GLU A 276 12.17 2.61 -5.91
N TYR A 277 13.10 3.40 -5.38
CA TYR A 277 13.95 3.05 -4.26
C TYR A 277 13.14 2.68 -3.00
N ILE A 278 12.15 3.47 -2.62
CA ILE A 278 11.30 3.21 -1.44
C ILE A 278 10.31 2.05 -1.62
N ARG A 279 10.29 1.36 -2.75
CA ARG A 279 9.40 0.20 -3.02
C ARG A 279 10.10 -1.13 -2.96
N PHE A 280 11.43 -1.13 -2.91
CA PHE A 280 12.22 -2.35 -2.91
C PHE A 280 13.22 -2.25 -1.78
N ARG A 281 13.07 -3.13 -0.79
CA ARG A 281 13.95 -3.17 0.36
C ARG A 281 15.42 -3.23 -0.07
N PRO A 282 16.25 -2.26 0.33
CA PRO A 282 17.70 -2.34 0.14
C PRO A 282 18.29 -3.44 1.03
N GLU A 283 19.56 -3.77 0.78
CA GLU A 283 20.32 -4.64 1.68
C GLU A 283 20.41 -4.02 3.08
N GLU A 284 20.49 -4.87 4.12
CA GLU A 284 20.44 -4.41 5.52
C GLU A 284 21.59 -3.46 5.84
N GLU A 285 22.75 -3.70 5.29
CA GLU A 285 23.94 -2.84 5.46
C GLU A 285 23.71 -1.41 4.92
N GLU A 286 22.92 -1.26 3.87
CA GLU A 286 22.55 0.05 3.34
C GLU A 286 21.56 0.75 4.26
N ILE A 287 20.58 0.02 4.79
CA ILE A 287 19.60 0.56 5.76
C ILE A 287 20.33 1.03 7.01
N ASP A 288 21.25 0.23 7.55
CA ASP A 288 22.05 0.56 8.72
C ASP A 288 22.91 1.81 8.49
N ALA A 289 23.53 1.93 7.32
CA ALA A 289 24.33 3.12 6.96
C ALA A 289 23.49 4.40 6.89
N LEU A 290 22.26 4.32 6.35
CA LEU A 290 21.32 5.43 6.32
C LEU A 290 20.82 5.80 7.73
N GLU A 291 20.63 4.82 8.59
CA GLU A 291 20.25 5.01 9.98
C GLU A 291 21.37 5.70 10.79
N GLU A 292 22.62 5.26 10.63
CA GLU A 292 23.77 5.91 11.26
C GLU A 292 23.90 7.37 10.81
N GLU A 293 23.74 7.66 9.52
CA GLU A 293 23.75 9.02 8.97
C GLU A 293 22.66 9.88 9.64
N LEU A 294 21.44 9.36 9.77
CA LEU A 294 20.34 10.09 10.42
C LEU A 294 20.57 10.30 11.91
N ASN A 295 21.08 9.32 12.62
CA ASN A 295 21.41 9.46 14.06
C ASN A 295 22.40 10.61 14.28
N LEU A 296 23.46 10.69 13.46
CA LEU A 296 24.41 11.80 13.52
C LEU A 296 23.75 13.17 13.29
N TYR A 297 22.80 13.29 12.34
CA TYR A 297 22.07 14.53 12.11
C TYR A 297 21.19 14.90 13.29
N TRP A 298 20.47 13.93 13.85
CA TRP A 298 19.56 14.19 14.96
C TRP A 298 20.31 14.55 16.22
N ASP A 299 21.39 13.84 16.55
CA ASP A 299 22.25 14.16 17.69
C ASP A 299 22.82 15.58 17.58
N ALA A 300 23.40 15.92 16.43
CA ALA A 300 23.97 17.23 16.18
C ALA A 300 22.91 18.36 16.25
N LEU A 301 21.70 18.12 15.73
CA LEU A 301 20.60 19.09 15.76
C LEU A 301 20.11 19.32 17.20
N ILE A 302 19.91 18.24 17.95
CA ILE A 302 19.42 18.29 19.34
C ILE A 302 20.45 18.94 20.27
N ASP A 303 21.73 18.70 20.05
CA ASP A 303 22.81 19.31 20.83
C ASP A 303 22.99 20.79 20.48
N THR A 304 22.82 21.17 19.23
CA THR A 304 22.92 22.56 18.77
C THR A 304 21.71 23.39 19.19
N LEU A 305 20.53 22.76 19.30
CA LEU A 305 19.26 23.39 19.64
C LEU A 305 18.67 22.80 20.94
N PRO A 306 19.23 23.07 22.12
CA PRO A 306 18.76 22.49 23.39
C PRO A 306 17.28 22.74 23.66
N VAL A 307 16.69 23.80 23.08
CA VAL A 307 15.27 24.13 23.20
C VAL A 307 14.36 22.98 22.72
N LEU A 308 14.83 22.11 21.82
CA LEU A 308 14.07 20.96 21.36
C LEU A 308 13.75 19.96 22.47
N ARG A 309 14.53 19.97 23.57
CA ARG A 309 14.30 19.13 24.75
C ARG A 309 13.23 19.68 25.68
N SER A 310 12.74 20.90 25.43
CA SER A 310 11.65 21.51 26.20
C SER A 310 10.33 20.76 26.05
N ASP A 311 9.38 21.06 26.94
CA ASP A 311 8.04 20.48 26.89
C ASP A 311 7.26 21.02 25.68
N PRO A 312 6.90 20.17 24.71
CA PRO A 312 6.18 20.61 23.52
C PRO A 312 4.82 21.26 23.82
N ALA A 313 4.16 20.86 24.92
CA ALA A 313 2.87 21.41 25.31
C ALA A 313 2.98 22.89 25.71
N VAL A 314 4.11 23.28 26.31
CA VAL A 314 4.40 24.67 26.67
C VAL A 314 4.88 25.47 25.47
N MET A 315 5.74 24.86 24.64
CA MET A 315 6.37 25.52 23.49
C MET A 315 5.46 25.68 22.26
N ARG A 316 4.29 25.06 22.26
CA ARG A 316 3.31 25.16 21.18
C ARG A 316 1.99 25.69 21.70
N VAL A 317 1.98 26.93 22.18
CA VAL A 317 0.76 27.59 22.59
C VAL A 317 0.37 28.61 21.53
N HIS A 318 -0.72 28.35 20.82
CA HIS A 318 -1.32 29.36 19.96
C HIS A 318 -1.78 30.52 20.85
N ASN A 319 -1.27 31.71 20.57
CA ASN A 319 -1.54 32.95 21.30
C ASN A 319 -3.04 33.08 21.61
N PRO A 320 -3.47 32.91 22.86
CA PRO A 320 -4.84 33.22 23.23
C PRO A 320 -5.06 34.70 22.95
N SER A 321 -6.24 35.03 22.48
CA SER A 321 -6.68 36.39 22.24
C SER A 321 -6.12 37.36 23.28
N ARG A 322 -5.58 38.48 22.86
CA ARG A 322 -4.88 39.57 23.59
C ARG A 322 -5.59 40.12 24.84
N HIS A 323 -6.50 39.38 25.46
CA HIS A 323 -7.39 39.90 26.51
C HIS A 323 -7.23 39.27 27.91
N ASP A 324 -6.44 38.22 28.08
CA ASP A 324 -6.16 37.68 29.44
C ASP A 324 -4.75 38.02 29.86
N HIS A 325 -4.65 38.95 30.80
CA HIS A 325 -3.38 39.56 31.27
C HIS A 325 -2.72 38.82 32.44
N ASP A 326 -3.22 37.70 32.90
CA ASP A 326 -2.82 37.12 34.21
C ASP A 326 -2.40 35.63 34.21
N GLU A 327 -2.20 34.95 33.07
CA GLU A 327 -1.66 33.60 33.04
C GLU A 327 -0.26 33.59 32.37
N GLU A 328 0.68 32.79 32.92
CA GLU A 328 1.99 32.52 32.29
C GLU A 328 1.77 32.05 30.82
N ILE A 329 1.97 32.97 29.92
CA ILE A 329 1.78 32.75 28.48
C ILE A 329 2.87 31.79 28.04
N GLY A 330 2.50 30.57 27.61
CA GLY A 330 3.40 29.65 26.98
C GLY A 330 4.02 30.25 25.70
N GLU A 331 5.22 29.86 25.35
CA GLU A 331 5.91 30.35 24.17
C GLU A 331 5.41 29.67 22.91
N ASP A 332 5.01 30.44 21.87
CA ASP A 332 4.74 29.89 20.53
C ASP A 332 6.09 29.77 19.76
N ASN A 333 6.81 28.68 20.03
CA ASN A 333 8.09 28.44 19.40
C ASN A 333 7.90 27.70 18.07
N VAL A 334 8.29 28.37 16.99
CA VAL A 334 8.13 27.86 15.61
C VAL A 334 8.81 26.50 15.37
N LEU A 335 9.89 26.16 16.11
CA LEU A 335 10.60 24.89 15.97
C LEU A 335 9.77 23.67 16.43
N PHE A 336 8.63 23.90 17.08
CA PHE A 336 7.72 22.85 17.51
C PHE A 336 6.57 22.60 16.52
N TRP A 337 6.54 23.29 15.40
CA TRP A 337 5.54 23.06 14.35
C TRP A 337 6.11 22.18 13.23
N PRO A 338 5.43 21.09 12.82
CA PRO A 338 5.93 20.15 11.82
C PRO A 338 6.40 20.81 10.51
N ILE A 339 5.66 21.80 10.01
CA ILE A 339 6.05 22.53 8.80
C ILE A 339 7.40 23.27 8.96
N THR A 340 7.65 23.84 10.12
CA THR A 340 8.92 24.52 10.39
C THR A 340 10.06 23.51 10.55
N GLN A 341 9.78 22.35 11.14
CA GLN A 341 10.77 21.27 11.28
C GLN A 341 11.21 20.77 9.89
N GLU A 342 10.30 20.59 8.94
CA GLU A 342 10.62 20.26 7.55
C GLU A 342 11.48 21.36 6.88
N LEU A 343 11.15 22.64 7.09
CA LEU A 343 11.94 23.76 6.58
C LEU A 343 13.35 23.81 7.18
N VAL A 344 13.49 23.58 8.48
CA VAL A 344 14.78 23.53 9.17
C VAL A 344 15.62 22.36 8.64
N ALA A 345 15.03 21.20 8.42
CA ALA A 345 15.71 20.07 7.81
C ALA A 345 16.21 20.38 6.40
N GLY A 346 15.39 21.04 5.57
CA GLY A 346 15.77 21.47 4.24
C GLY A 346 16.93 22.50 4.25
N LEU A 347 16.90 23.45 5.19
CA LEU A 347 17.98 24.41 5.38
C LEU A 347 19.28 23.72 5.85
N ALA A 348 19.18 22.86 6.86
CA ALA A 348 20.32 22.09 7.37
C ALA A 348 20.95 21.26 6.26
N ARG A 349 20.15 20.54 5.46
CA ARG A 349 20.64 19.78 4.31
C ARG A 349 21.35 20.66 3.30
N SER A 350 20.78 21.80 2.96
CA SER A 350 21.38 22.74 2.02
C SER A 350 22.73 23.30 2.51
N LEU A 351 22.85 23.60 3.80
CA LEU A 351 24.09 24.07 4.41
C LEU A 351 25.16 22.97 4.43
N LEU A 352 24.77 21.74 4.77
CA LEU A 352 25.67 20.59 4.76
C LEU A 352 26.18 20.28 3.35
N ASP A 353 25.34 20.38 2.33
CA ASP A 353 25.77 20.21 0.93
C ASP A 353 26.78 21.28 0.47
N LEU A 354 26.62 22.51 0.97
CA LEU A 354 27.58 23.59 0.68
C LEU A 354 28.92 23.43 1.45
N ALA A 355 28.89 22.80 2.62
CA ALA A 355 30.05 22.55 3.44
C ALA A 355 30.86 21.33 3.01
N GLN A 356 30.31 20.44 2.16
CA GLN A 356 31.05 19.30 1.64
C GLN A 356 32.17 19.77 0.69
N PRO A 357 33.42 19.32 0.86
CA PRO A 357 34.48 19.61 -0.09
C PRO A 357 34.13 19.09 -1.47
N SER A 358 34.46 19.83 -2.53
CA SER A 358 34.20 19.49 -3.92
C SER A 358 34.97 18.23 -4.42
N ASP A 359 35.80 17.64 -3.59
CA ASP A 359 36.67 16.48 -3.87
C ASP A 359 36.18 15.15 -3.29
N GLY A 360 34.98 15.11 -2.69
CA GLY A 360 34.39 13.89 -2.14
C GLY A 360 35.03 13.38 -0.83
N SER A 361 35.91 14.18 -0.21
CA SER A 361 36.45 13.86 1.12
C SER A 361 35.39 14.07 2.20
N PRO A 362 35.28 13.21 3.22
CA PRO A 362 34.38 13.46 4.34
C PRO A 362 34.77 14.77 5.05
N PRO A 363 33.79 15.55 5.57
CA PRO A 363 34.09 16.74 6.38
C PRO A 363 34.98 16.34 7.55
N GLY A 364 36.06 17.07 7.74
CA GLY A 364 36.94 16.87 8.91
C GLY A 364 36.18 17.12 10.21
N PRO A 365 36.71 16.61 11.33
CA PRO A 365 36.06 16.65 12.64
C PRO A 365 35.78 18.07 13.13
#